data_3b01ef303ba6a17b03902238886ba812
#
_entry.id   3b01ef303ba6a17b03902238886ba812
#
_cell.length_a   1.000
_cell.length_b   1.000
_cell.length_c   1.000
_cell.angle_alpha   90.00
_cell.angle_beta   90.00
_cell.angle_gamma   90.00
#
_symmetry.space_group_name_H-M   'P 1'
#
loop_
_entity.id
_entity.type
_entity.pdbx_description
1 polymer ?
#
loop_
_entity_poly.entity_id
_entity_poly.type
_entity_poly.pdbx_seq_one_letter_code
_entity_poly.pdbx_strand_id
1 'polypeptide(L)'
;IDSPRLDLKPNPLYEEADIGYFKTHYYGGIKKYQWTAVPLALHGVFVLKDGTVKEVSVGEREDEPKFVINDLLPHLASEQIKRTLNEGIKGEELNVLIGSHPFKDDKGSELVKLNILKLLNEKYGVTEEDFLSAELEMVPAAHACDIGFDRSMIGAYGQDDRVCAYPALTAVLEVKTPERTALAILTDK
;
A
#
# COMPACT_ATOMS: atom_id res chain seq x y z
N ILE A 1 16.32 2.18 4.44
CA ILE A 1 15.76 1.93 3.10
C ILE A 1 14.24 1.76 3.13
N ASP A 2 13.58 2.49 3.96
CA ASP A 2 12.12 2.50 4.02
C ASP A 2 11.56 3.54 3.04
N SER A 3 10.45 3.20 2.42
CA SER A 3 9.67 4.14 1.60
C SER A 3 8.33 4.40 2.26
N PRO A 4 7.73 5.59 2.08
CA PRO A 4 6.39 5.86 2.60
C PRO A 4 5.40 4.81 2.12
N ARG A 5 4.53 4.35 3.01
CA ARG A 5 3.51 3.34 2.73
C ARG A 5 2.25 3.57 3.54
N LEU A 6 1.21 2.84 3.23
CA LEU A 6 0.00 2.76 4.06
C LEU A 6 -0.07 1.36 4.65
N ASP A 7 0.21 1.24 5.94
CA ASP A 7 0.05 -0.02 6.66
C ASP A 7 -1.43 -0.30 6.91
N LEU A 8 -1.87 -1.52 6.74
CA LEU A 8 -3.21 -1.93 7.14
C LEU A 8 -3.28 -1.99 8.67
N LYS A 9 -4.38 -1.44 9.23
CA LYS A 9 -4.63 -1.57 10.68
C LYS A 9 -4.95 -3.03 11.04
N PRO A 10 -4.71 -3.45 12.28
CA PRO A 10 -5.27 -4.71 12.77
C PRO A 10 -6.80 -4.73 12.55
N ASN A 11 -7.32 -5.82 11.99
CA ASN A 11 -8.72 -5.93 11.58
C ASN A 11 -9.18 -4.77 10.67
N PRO A 12 -8.57 -4.63 9.47
CA PRO A 12 -8.72 -3.45 8.64
C PRO A 12 -10.01 -3.45 7.81
N LEU A 13 -10.61 -4.63 7.62
CA LEU A 13 -11.70 -4.84 6.68
C LEU A 13 -13.04 -4.33 7.24
N TYR A 14 -13.69 -3.42 6.52
CA TYR A 14 -15.03 -2.95 6.87
C TYR A 14 -15.85 -2.65 5.60
N GLU A 15 -17.15 -2.55 5.78
CA GLU A 15 -18.11 -2.18 4.75
C GLU A 15 -18.86 -0.92 5.14
N GLU A 16 -19.05 -0.02 4.20
CA GLU A 16 -19.85 1.19 4.36
C GLU A 16 -20.53 1.51 3.02
N ALA A 17 -21.84 1.77 3.05
CA ALA A 17 -22.64 2.08 1.87
C ALA A 17 -22.48 1.03 0.72
N ASP A 18 -22.51 -0.25 1.08
CA ASP A 18 -22.32 -1.39 0.16
C ASP A 18 -20.96 -1.40 -0.58
N ILE A 19 -19.94 -0.81 0.03
CA ILE A 19 -18.57 -0.79 -0.49
C ILE A 19 -17.62 -1.31 0.59
N GLY A 20 -16.71 -2.19 0.19
CA GLY A 20 -15.67 -2.75 1.05
C GLY A 20 -14.41 -1.89 1.04
N TYR A 21 -13.85 -1.69 2.23
CA TYR A 21 -12.65 -0.89 2.44
C TYR A 21 -11.66 -1.58 3.35
N PHE A 22 -10.36 -1.23 3.17
CA PHE A 22 -9.33 -1.41 4.19
C PHE A 22 -9.06 -0.11 4.93
N LYS A 23 -9.08 -0.16 6.27
CA LYS A 23 -8.57 0.91 7.13
C LYS A 23 -7.06 0.88 7.14
N THR A 24 -6.45 2.06 6.91
CA THR A 24 -5.00 2.18 6.86
C THR A 24 -4.46 3.14 7.91
N HIS A 25 -3.15 3.07 8.09
CA HIS A 25 -2.35 4.05 8.80
C HIS A 25 -1.12 4.37 7.94
N TYR A 26 -0.87 5.64 7.66
CA TYR A 26 0.30 6.00 6.86
C TYR A 26 1.59 5.92 7.68
N TYR A 27 2.65 5.49 7.01
CA TYR A 27 3.99 5.43 7.55
C TYR A 27 4.93 6.37 6.81
N GLY A 28 5.80 7.06 7.56
CA GLY A 28 6.73 8.05 7.02
C GLY A 28 6.09 9.42 6.78
N GLY A 29 6.88 10.33 6.23
CA GLY A 29 6.44 11.68 5.87
C GLY A 29 5.77 11.70 4.51
N ILE A 30 4.44 11.68 4.46
CA ILE A 30 3.68 11.72 3.21
C ILE A 30 2.91 13.02 3.02
N LYS A 31 2.74 13.41 1.77
CA LYS A 31 1.71 14.36 1.36
C LYS A 31 0.45 13.58 1.01
N LYS A 32 -0.50 13.51 1.94
CA LYS A 32 -1.68 12.64 1.87
C LYS A 32 -2.47 12.75 0.56
N TYR A 33 -2.58 13.96 0.02
CA TYR A 33 -3.29 14.21 -1.23
C TYR A 33 -2.66 13.50 -2.46
N GLN A 34 -1.39 13.12 -2.41
CA GLN A 34 -0.72 12.39 -3.50
C GLN A 34 -1.11 10.91 -3.54
N TRP A 35 -1.77 10.40 -2.51
CA TRP A 35 -2.17 9.00 -2.38
C TRP A 35 -3.60 8.72 -2.84
N THR A 36 -4.38 9.78 -3.06
CA THR A 36 -5.75 9.66 -3.58
C THR A 36 -5.75 9.56 -5.10
N ALA A 37 -6.74 8.85 -5.65
CA ALA A 37 -6.98 8.69 -7.08
C ALA A 37 -5.81 8.08 -7.90
N VAL A 38 -4.87 7.42 -7.22
CA VAL A 38 -3.78 6.68 -7.88
C VAL A 38 -3.95 5.18 -7.66
N PRO A 39 -3.55 4.33 -8.63
CA PRO A 39 -3.56 2.89 -8.43
C PRO A 39 -2.58 2.47 -7.33
N LEU A 40 -3.05 1.58 -6.45
CA LEU A 40 -2.27 1.00 -5.36
C LEU A 40 -2.16 -0.51 -5.52
N ALA A 41 -1.06 -1.07 -5.04
CA ALA A 41 -0.79 -2.50 -4.90
C ALA A 41 -0.74 -2.88 -3.43
N LEU A 42 -1.10 -4.12 -3.13
CA LEU A 42 -1.05 -4.71 -1.78
C LEU A 42 0.12 -5.68 -1.70
N HIS A 43 0.96 -5.50 -0.69
CA HIS A 43 2.09 -6.36 -0.37
C HIS A 43 2.08 -6.78 1.09
N GLY A 44 2.80 -7.83 1.39
CA GLY A 44 3.08 -8.24 2.76
C GLY A 44 2.88 -9.72 3.00
N VAL A 45 2.55 -10.07 4.24
CA VAL A 45 2.40 -11.47 4.67
C VAL A 45 1.26 -11.63 5.67
N PHE A 46 0.62 -12.79 5.61
CA PHE A 46 -0.18 -13.32 6.71
C PHE A 46 0.62 -14.40 7.43
N VAL A 47 0.59 -14.40 8.74
CA VAL A 47 1.13 -15.50 9.56
C VAL A 47 -0.05 -16.24 10.18
N LEU A 48 -0.28 -17.48 9.70
CA LEU A 48 -1.40 -18.29 10.15
C LEU A 48 -1.14 -18.91 11.55
N LYS A 49 -2.20 -19.39 12.20
CA LYS A 49 -2.12 -19.98 13.55
C LYS A 49 -1.15 -21.17 13.65
N ASP A 50 -0.92 -21.89 12.58
CA ASP A 50 0.03 -23.02 12.52
C ASP A 50 1.48 -22.59 12.24
N GLY A 51 1.74 -21.27 12.14
CA GLY A 51 3.04 -20.69 11.80
C GLY A 51 3.32 -20.61 10.31
N THR A 52 2.40 -21.02 9.46
CA THR A 52 2.54 -20.87 8.00
C THR A 52 2.53 -19.41 7.61
N VAL A 53 3.51 -18.99 6.82
CA VAL A 53 3.58 -17.65 6.25
C VAL A 53 3.00 -17.66 4.84
N LYS A 54 2.06 -16.77 4.56
CA LYS A 54 1.46 -16.57 3.24
C LYS A 54 1.85 -15.19 2.70
N GLU A 55 2.68 -15.17 1.68
CA GLU A 55 3.05 -13.94 0.98
C GLU A 55 1.88 -13.42 0.13
N VAL A 56 1.70 -12.12 0.15
CA VAL A 56 0.70 -11.39 -0.63
C VAL A 56 1.40 -10.38 -1.51
N SER A 57 1.13 -10.46 -2.80
CA SER A 57 1.51 -9.44 -3.79
C SER A 57 0.39 -9.36 -4.81
N VAL A 58 -0.31 -8.23 -4.87
CA VAL A 58 -1.46 -8.01 -5.76
C VAL A 58 -1.43 -6.57 -6.26
N GLY A 59 -1.48 -6.40 -7.56
CA GLY A 59 -1.58 -5.08 -8.20
C GLY A 59 -0.32 -4.66 -8.95
N GLU A 60 0.73 -5.49 -8.97
CA GLU A 60 1.95 -5.21 -9.73
C GLU A 60 1.79 -5.49 -11.23
N ARG A 61 1.10 -6.57 -11.59
CA ARG A 61 0.93 -6.95 -12.99
C ARG A 61 -0.27 -6.23 -13.61
N GLU A 62 -0.27 -6.08 -14.91
CA GLU A 62 -1.37 -5.44 -15.66
C GLU A 62 -2.70 -6.19 -15.54
N ASP A 63 -2.65 -7.51 -15.46
CA ASP A 63 -3.81 -8.40 -15.34
C ASP A 63 -4.36 -8.53 -13.91
N GLU A 64 -3.68 -7.96 -12.93
CA GLU A 64 -4.11 -7.98 -11.52
C GLU A 64 -5.05 -6.81 -11.18
N PRO A 65 -6.00 -7.02 -10.25
CA PRO A 65 -6.79 -5.93 -9.72
C PRO A 65 -5.89 -4.94 -8.98
N LYS A 66 -6.22 -3.66 -9.10
CA LYS A 66 -5.57 -2.58 -8.36
C LYS A 66 -6.55 -1.98 -7.37
N PHE A 67 -6.02 -1.27 -6.40
CA PHE A 67 -6.78 -0.62 -5.34
C PHE A 67 -6.68 0.89 -5.49
N VAL A 68 -7.56 1.64 -4.81
CA VAL A 68 -7.55 3.10 -4.89
C VAL A 68 -8.13 3.71 -3.61
N ILE A 69 -7.64 4.87 -3.24
CA ILE A 69 -8.29 5.75 -2.27
C ILE A 69 -9.11 6.77 -3.05
N ASN A 70 -10.41 6.78 -2.81
CA ASN A 70 -11.31 7.70 -3.48
C ASN A 70 -11.04 9.14 -3.04
N ASP A 71 -11.25 10.08 -3.96
CA ASP A 71 -11.31 11.50 -3.67
C ASP A 71 -12.65 12.07 -4.12
N LEU A 72 -13.03 13.20 -3.58
CA LEU A 72 -14.26 13.87 -3.93
C LEU A 72 -14.12 14.58 -5.28
N LEU A 73 -15.17 14.50 -6.09
CA LEU A 73 -15.29 15.31 -7.28
C LEU A 73 -15.36 16.81 -6.92
N PRO A 74 -14.88 17.75 -7.77
CA PRO A 74 -14.89 19.18 -7.47
C PRO A 74 -16.26 19.71 -7.03
N HIS A 75 -17.35 19.17 -7.59
CA HIS A 75 -18.72 19.57 -7.24
C HIS A 75 -19.13 19.19 -5.81
N LEU A 76 -18.49 18.17 -5.23
CA LEU A 76 -18.75 17.68 -3.87
C LEU A 76 -17.68 18.14 -2.87
N ALA A 77 -16.57 18.68 -3.35
CA ALA A 77 -15.38 19.01 -2.56
C ALA A 77 -15.37 20.46 -2.01
N SER A 78 -16.50 21.18 -2.02
CA SER A 78 -16.54 22.60 -1.65
C SER A 78 -15.95 22.94 -0.29
N GLU A 79 -16.11 22.06 0.69
CA GLU A 79 -15.52 22.23 2.02
C GLU A 79 -14.08 21.69 2.09
N GLN A 80 -13.79 20.63 1.36
CA GLN A 80 -12.44 20.06 1.29
C GLN A 80 -11.46 21.05 0.63
N ILE A 81 -11.87 21.72 -0.46
CA ILE A 81 -11.04 22.70 -1.20
C ILE A 81 -10.64 23.92 -0.34
N LYS A 82 -11.45 24.25 0.67
CA LYS A 82 -11.15 25.36 1.60
C LYS A 82 -10.09 25.02 2.65
N ARG A 83 -9.78 23.73 2.83
CA ARG A 83 -8.78 23.27 3.80
C ARG A 83 -7.37 23.63 3.33
N THR A 84 -6.43 23.70 4.25
CA THR A 84 -5.02 23.83 3.88
C THR A 84 -4.58 22.57 3.13
N LEU A 85 -3.53 22.64 2.34
CA LEU A 85 -3.03 21.50 1.57
C LEU A 85 -2.71 20.29 2.46
N ASN A 86 -2.22 20.52 3.67
CA ASN A 86 -1.93 19.46 4.64
C ASN A 86 -3.19 18.82 5.25
N GLU A 87 -4.29 19.56 5.28
CA GLU A 87 -5.58 19.16 5.83
C GLU A 87 -6.58 18.72 4.75
N GLY A 88 -6.23 18.92 3.49
CA GLY A 88 -7.10 18.63 2.34
C GLY A 88 -7.59 17.18 2.36
N ILE A 89 -6.67 16.25 2.65
CA ILE A 89 -6.96 14.85 2.95
C ILE A 89 -6.47 14.57 4.36
N LYS A 90 -7.34 14.04 5.22
CA LYS A 90 -6.98 13.62 6.58
C LYS A 90 -6.41 12.20 6.58
N GLY A 91 -5.63 11.85 7.60
CA GLY A 91 -5.10 10.50 7.75
C GLY A 91 -6.19 9.43 7.82
N GLU A 92 -7.29 9.74 8.48
CA GLU A 92 -8.46 8.87 8.62
C GLU A 92 -9.27 8.68 7.33
N GLU A 93 -9.04 9.53 6.32
CA GLU A 93 -9.68 9.46 5.00
C GLU A 93 -8.89 8.56 4.02
N LEU A 94 -7.68 8.10 4.40
CA LEU A 94 -6.85 7.22 3.58
C LEU A 94 -7.33 5.75 3.64
N ASN A 95 -8.62 5.51 3.46
CA ASN A 95 -9.17 4.17 3.40
C ASN A 95 -9.20 3.67 1.96
N VAL A 96 -8.71 2.45 1.76
CA VAL A 96 -8.52 1.87 0.43
C VAL A 96 -9.77 1.11 0.01
N LEU A 97 -10.33 1.45 -1.13
CA LEU A 97 -11.44 0.74 -1.74
C LEU A 97 -10.97 -0.61 -2.27
N ILE A 98 -11.66 -1.69 -1.90
CA ILE A 98 -11.28 -3.07 -2.22
C ILE A 98 -12.36 -3.87 -2.92
N GLY A 99 -13.59 -3.38 -3.00
CA GLY A 99 -14.66 -4.03 -3.74
C GLY A 99 -16.04 -3.50 -3.41
N SER A 100 -17.02 -3.91 -4.24
CA SER A 100 -18.44 -3.52 -4.10
C SER A 100 -19.40 -4.65 -4.47
N HIS A 101 -18.88 -5.85 -4.73
CA HIS A 101 -19.75 -6.98 -5.13
C HIS A 101 -20.15 -7.78 -3.90
N PRO A 102 -21.45 -7.85 -3.57
CA PRO A 102 -21.91 -8.56 -2.38
C PRO A 102 -21.82 -10.08 -2.55
N PHE A 103 -21.66 -10.79 -1.47
CA PHE A 103 -21.88 -12.23 -1.40
C PHE A 103 -23.36 -12.52 -1.69
N LYS A 104 -23.61 -13.62 -2.38
CA LYS A 104 -25.00 -14.03 -2.73
C LYS A 104 -25.70 -14.67 -1.53
N ASP A 105 -26.12 -13.85 -0.61
CA ASP A 105 -26.96 -14.21 0.53
C ASP A 105 -27.89 -13.04 0.83
N ASP A 106 -29.18 -13.28 0.88
CA ASP A 106 -30.23 -12.27 1.10
C ASP A 106 -30.58 -12.09 2.58
N LYS A 107 -29.88 -12.76 3.49
CA LYS A 107 -30.16 -12.72 4.93
C LYS A 107 -29.05 -12.07 5.77
N GLY A 108 -27.92 -11.75 5.19
CA GLY A 108 -26.75 -11.23 5.90
C GLY A 108 -26.64 -9.71 5.84
N SER A 109 -25.83 -9.16 6.73
CA SER A 109 -25.27 -7.82 6.64
C SER A 109 -23.80 -7.90 6.25
N GLU A 110 -23.20 -6.78 5.82
CA GLU A 110 -21.81 -6.70 5.39
C GLU A 110 -21.44 -7.75 4.30
N LEU A 111 -22.31 -7.88 3.30
CA LEU A 111 -22.18 -8.91 2.26
C LEU A 111 -20.98 -8.66 1.34
N VAL A 112 -20.58 -7.42 1.12
CA VAL A 112 -19.37 -7.09 0.35
C VAL A 112 -18.13 -7.51 1.12
N LYS A 113 -18.06 -7.20 2.41
CA LYS A 113 -16.98 -7.65 3.30
C LYS A 113 -16.88 -9.18 3.30
N LEU A 114 -18.02 -9.87 3.41
CA LEU A 114 -18.06 -11.33 3.38
C LEU A 114 -17.53 -11.89 2.05
N ASN A 115 -17.89 -11.28 0.93
CA ASN A 115 -17.38 -11.72 -0.38
C ASN A 115 -15.87 -11.51 -0.51
N ILE A 116 -15.33 -10.40 -0.01
CA ILE A 116 -13.88 -10.15 0.00
C ILE A 116 -13.16 -11.18 0.88
N LEU A 117 -13.68 -11.48 2.08
CA LEU A 117 -13.12 -12.53 2.95
C LEU A 117 -13.13 -13.90 2.27
N LYS A 118 -14.21 -14.24 1.55
CA LYS A 118 -14.29 -15.47 0.75
C LYS A 118 -13.18 -15.52 -0.31
N LEU A 119 -13.00 -14.44 -1.09
CA LEU A 119 -11.97 -14.37 -2.13
C LEU A 119 -10.56 -14.51 -1.55
N LEU A 120 -10.30 -13.88 -0.40
CA LEU A 120 -9.03 -14.01 0.30
C LEU A 120 -8.82 -15.42 0.86
N ASN A 121 -9.89 -16.04 1.38
CA ASN A 121 -9.82 -17.42 1.84
C ASN A 121 -9.55 -18.40 0.68
N GLU A 122 -10.23 -18.27 -0.45
CA GLU A 122 -10.02 -19.09 -1.65
C GLU A 122 -8.60 -18.97 -2.20
N LYS A 123 -8.01 -17.77 -2.17
CA LYS A 123 -6.69 -17.51 -2.73
C LYS A 123 -5.54 -17.85 -1.76
N TYR A 124 -5.68 -17.51 -0.49
CA TYR A 124 -4.60 -17.56 0.49
C TYR A 124 -4.88 -18.51 1.68
N GLY A 125 -6.13 -18.96 1.84
CA GLY A 125 -6.55 -19.77 2.98
C GLY A 125 -6.71 -18.98 4.27
N VAL A 126 -6.80 -17.64 4.21
CA VAL A 126 -6.88 -16.76 5.37
C VAL A 126 -8.31 -16.49 5.80
N THR A 127 -8.49 -16.19 7.08
CA THR A 127 -9.73 -15.79 7.72
C THR A 127 -9.61 -14.35 8.24
N GLU A 128 -10.70 -13.77 8.75
CA GLU A 128 -10.67 -12.42 9.33
C GLU A 128 -9.71 -12.32 10.52
N GLU A 129 -9.58 -13.38 11.32
CA GLU A 129 -8.66 -13.40 12.46
C GLU A 129 -7.19 -13.30 12.06
N ASP A 130 -6.82 -13.79 10.88
CA ASP A 130 -5.43 -13.81 10.42
C ASP A 130 -4.91 -12.39 10.11
N PHE A 131 -5.79 -11.40 9.94
CA PHE A 131 -5.38 -10.00 9.83
C PHE A 131 -4.71 -9.45 11.10
N LEU A 132 -4.98 -10.04 12.28
CA LEU A 132 -4.34 -9.62 13.53
C LEU A 132 -2.84 -9.90 13.58
N SER A 133 -2.39 -10.90 12.83
CA SER A 133 -0.98 -11.30 12.71
C SER A 133 -0.39 -11.00 11.34
N ALA A 134 -1.11 -10.24 10.52
CA ALA A 134 -0.65 -9.84 9.19
C ALA A 134 0.21 -8.58 9.25
N GLU A 135 1.21 -8.53 8.38
CA GLU A 135 1.92 -7.32 8.00
C GLU A 135 1.61 -7.04 6.54
N LEU A 136 0.68 -6.12 6.30
CA LEU A 136 0.19 -5.78 4.96
C LEU A 136 0.29 -4.28 4.74
N GLU A 137 0.77 -3.93 3.56
CA GLU A 137 0.99 -2.54 3.17
C GLU A 137 0.45 -2.25 1.76
N MET A 138 -0.01 -1.03 1.57
CA MET A 138 -0.41 -0.50 0.27
C MET A 138 0.65 0.48 -0.21
N VAL A 139 1.04 0.31 -1.47
CA VAL A 139 2.03 1.16 -2.14
C VAL A 139 1.53 1.57 -3.53
N PRO A 140 2.03 2.66 -4.12
CA PRO A 140 1.70 2.99 -5.51
C PRO A 140 2.06 1.86 -6.48
N ALA A 141 1.10 1.47 -7.33
CA ALA A 141 1.24 0.38 -8.31
C ALA A 141 1.93 0.82 -9.62
N ALA A 142 2.59 1.95 -9.62
CA ALA A 142 3.27 2.47 -10.80
C ALA A 142 4.66 1.83 -10.96
N HIS A 143 4.93 1.29 -12.14
CA HIS A 143 6.27 0.82 -12.48
C HIS A 143 7.25 1.97 -12.69
N ALA A 144 8.54 1.69 -12.45
CA ALA A 144 9.61 2.61 -12.83
C ALA A 144 9.57 2.86 -14.34
N CYS A 145 9.71 4.12 -14.74
CA CYS A 145 9.67 4.51 -16.15
C CYS A 145 10.61 5.66 -16.45
N ASP A 146 10.95 5.80 -17.73
CA ASP A 146 11.71 6.94 -18.21
C ASP A 146 10.86 8.22 -18.19
N ILE A 147 11.46 9.30 -17.79
CA ILE A 147 10.84 10.63 -17.72
C ILE A 147 11.58 11.59 -18.69
N GLY A 148 10.81 12.40 -19.40
CA GLY A 148 11.27 13.35 -20.39
C GLY A 148 11.36 12.76 -21.78
N PHE A 149 11.33 13.63 -22.81
CA PHE A 149 11.46 13.18 -24.21
C PHE A 149 12.82 12.55 -24.52
N ASP A 150 13.85 12.98 -23.81
CA ASP A 150 15.22 12.46 -23.92
C ASP A 150 15.47 11.24 -23.03
N ARG A 151 14.49 10.83 -22.24
CA ARG A 151 14.54 9.67 -21.33
C ARG A 151 15.70 9.75 -20.34
N SER A 152 16.11 10.96 -19.95
CA SER A 152 17.28 11.21 -19.11
C SER A 152 17.01 11.02 -17.60
N MET A 153 15.77 10.88 -17.20
CA MET A 153 15.37 10.73 -15.79
C MET A 153 14.56 9.46 -15.59
N ILE A 154 14.56 8.94 -14.37
CA ILE A 154 13.76 7.78 -13.96
C ILE A 154 12.71 8.25 -12.96
N GLY A 155 11.44 8.04 -13.30
CA GLY A 155 10.32 8.16 -12.37
C GLY A 155 10.04 6.82 -11.71
N ALA A 156 10.03 6.77 -10.38
CA ALA A 156 9.72 5.57 -9.63
C ALA A 156 9.23 5.91 -8.23
N TYR A 157 8.38 5.06 -7.68
CA TYR A 157 8.10 5.04 -6.25
C TYR A 157 9.33 4.55 -5.48
N GLY A 158 9.58 5.14 -4.31
CA GLY A 158 10.68 4.72 -3.44
C GLY A 158 12.06 5.23 -3.86
N GLN A 159 12.17 6.28 -4.68
CA GLN A 159 13.44 6.97 -4.95
C GLN A 159 14.08 7.47 -3.66
N ASP A 160 13.31 8.04 -2.76
CA ASP A 160 13.68 8.27 -1.38
C ASP A 160 13.30 7.00 -0.58
N ASP A 161 14.28 6.25 -0.01
CA ASP A 161 15.70 6.65 0.01
C ASP A 161 16.62 5.71 -0.81
N ARG A 162 16.11 4.99 -1.80
CA ARG A 162 16.96 4.10 -2.65
C ARG A 162 18.12 4.85 -3.31
N VAL A 163 17.93 6.12 -3.63
CA VAL A 163 18.97 6.97 -4.19
C VAL A 163 20.18 7.15 -3.23
N CYS A 164 19.99 7.00 -1.92
CA CYS A 164 21.05 7.01 -0.92
C CYS A 164 21.52 5.59 -0.60
N ALA A 165 20.62 4.62 -0.53
CA ALA A 165 20.96 3.24 -0.21
C ALA A 165 21.85 2.59 -1.26
N TYR A 166 21.56 2.82 -2.54
CA TYR A 166 22.32 2.25 -3.66
C TYR A 166 23.79 2.72 -3.68
N PRO A 167 24.12 4.03 -3.58
CA PRO A 167 25.51 4.47 -3.50
C PRO A 167 26.24 3.94 -2.26
N ALA A 168 25.57 3.83 -1.11
CA ALA A 168 26.17 3.26 0.10
C ALA A 168 26.57 1.79 -0.10
N LEU A 169 25.73 1.00 -0.75
CA LEU A 169 26.01 -0.39 -1.07
C LEU A 169 27.14 -0.51 -2.09
N THR A 170 27.07 0.24 -3.20
CA THR A 170 28.09 0.18 -4.27
C THR A 170 29.45 0.64 -3.78
N ALA A 171 29.50 1.67 -2.93
CA ALA A 171 30.76 2.13 -2.34
C ALA A 171 31.48 1.00 -1.57
N VAL A 172 30.75 0.19 -0.79
CA VAL A 172 31.34 -0.94 -0.06
C VAL A 172 31.76 -2.07 -1.02
N LEU A 173 30.98 -2.36 -2.05
CA LEU A 173 31.31 -3.40 -3.03
C LEU A 173 32.51 -3.05 -3.91
N GLU A 174 32.74 -1.77 -4.16
CA GLU A 174 33.86 -1.30 -5.00
C GLU A 174 35.20 -1.17 -4.24
N VAL A 175 35.19 -1.17 -2.93
CA VAL A 175 36.41 -1.10 -2.11
C VAL A 175 37.22 -2.38 -2.25
N LYS A 176 38.40 -2.30 -2.87
CA LYS A 176 39.28 -3.46 -3.11
C LYS A 176 40.17 -3.83 -1.92
N THR A 177 40.72 -2.83 -1.22
CA THR A 177 41.66 -3.00 -0.11
C THR A 177 41.39 -1.97 0.98
N PRO A 178 40.39 -2.16 1.81
CA PRO A 178 40.09 -1.23 2.89
C PRO A 178 41.16 -1.34 3.98
N GLU A 179 41.67 -0.21 4.46
CA GLU A 179 42.59 -0.17 5.62
C GLU A 179 41.89 -0.58 6.93
N ARG A 180 40.58 -0.46 6.97
CA ARG A 180 39.72 -0.86 8.10
C ARG A 180 38.48 -1.54 7.56
N THR A 181 37.74 -2.27 8.40
CA THR A 181 36.47 -2.87 8.05
C THR A 181 35.52 -1.80 7.54
N ALA A 182 35.02 -1.97 6.31
CA ALA A 182 33.97 -1.15 5.72
C ALA A 182 32.61 -1.90 5.85
N LEU A 183 31.60 -1.19 6.30
CA LEU A 183 30.26 -1.75 6.54
C LEU A 183 29.19 -0.77 6.04
N ALA A 184 28.24 -1.25 5.26
CA ALA A 184 27.00 -0.55 4.97
C ALA A 184 25.84 -1.31 5.64
N ILE A 185 25.05 -0.59 6.44
CA ILE A 185 23.86 -1.12 7.11
C ILE A 185 22.65 -0.42 6.50
N LEU A 186 21.78 -1.21 5.91
CA LEU A 186 20.51 -0.74 5.34
C LEU A 186 19.41 -1.17 6.31
N THR A 187 18.81 -0.20 6.99
CA THR A 187 17.78 -0.45 8.01
C THR A 187 16.43 0.06 7.57
N ASP A 188 15.38 -0.65 7.90
CA ASP A 188 14.04 -0.12 7.99
C ASP A 188 13.87 0.60 9.33
N LYS A 189 13.13 1.71 9.35
CA LYS A 189 12.99 2.57 10.52
C LYS A 189 11.97 1.99 11.51
#